data_130286b8deb7cdd86c8cbfbc4702711f
#
_entry.id   130286b8deb7cdd86c8cbfbc4702711f
#
_cell.length_a   1.000
_cell.length_b   1.000
_cell.length_c   1.000
_cell.angle_alpha   90.00
_cell.angle_beta   90.00
_cell.angle_gamma   90.00
#
_symmetry.space_group_name_H-M   'P 1'
#
loop_
_entity.id
_entity.type
_entity.pdbx_description
1 polymer ?
#
loop_
_entity_poly.entity_id
_entity_poly.type
_entity_poly.pdbx_seq_one_letter_code
_entity_poly.pdbx_strand_id
1 'polypeptide(L)'
;QIIGQSHLQLDVDYAQIFLGEDQDVTITHYPDSGFTVSNTATGDNKPITITLENKEDDISVDETIGQIHFRAAGEDSGTDAVLIAATIAAVSEGDFSASNNATKLSFRTAASEIATEKMSLSSTGLLTIADDFMIKDGGTIGVASTNDAITISSAGIVTFKDDIIIKDGGTIGVASVNDAITISSGGIVSFKDDILIKDGGTIGSASDADAIAIASNGVVTFSQAPVFPDGSINIA
;
A
#
# COMPACT_ATOMS: atom_id res chain seq x y z
N GLN A 1 -43.65 12.65 25.77
CA GLN A 1 -42.70 13.76 25.96
C GLN A 1 -42.13 13.66 27.39
N ILE A 2 -40.80 13.48 27.51
CA ILE A 2 -40.10 13.48 28.82
C ILE A 2 -39.77 14.94 29.11
N ILE A 3 -40.43 15.52 30.13
CA ILE A 3 -40.21 16.92 30.55
C ILE A 3 -39.66 16.88 31.98
N GLY A 4 -38.56 17.58 32.22
CA GLY A 4 -37.99 17.78 33.55
C GLY A 4 -36.98 16.73 34.01
N GLN A 5 -36.52 15.79 33.17
CA GLN A 5 -35.40 14.88 33.43
C GLN A 5 -34.17 15.34 32.64
N SER A 6 -32.99 15.27 33.26
CA SER A 6 -31.75 15.57 32.57
C SER A 6 -31.24 14.39 31.71
N HIS A 7 -31.87 13.22 31.80
CA HIS A 7 -31.46 12.00 31.08
C HIS A 7 -32.67 11.06 30.88
N LEU A 8 -32.57 10.21 29.85
CA LEU A 8 -33.43 9.05 29.66
C LEU A 8 -32.69 7.82 30.17
N GLN A 9 -33.25 7.11 31.13
CA GLN A 9 -32.73 5.86 31.68
C GLN A 9 -33.63 4.69 31.31
N LEU A 10 -33.05 3.63 30.77
CA LEU A 10 -33.73 2.38 30.44
C LEU A 10 -33.03 1.26 31.22
N ASP A 11 -33.67 0.76 32.28
CA ASP A 11 -33.05 -0.07 33.34
C ASP A 11 -33.19 -1.59 33.08
N VAL A 12 -33.47 -1.99 31.85
CA VAL A 12 -33.65 -3.41 31.51
C VAL A 12 -32.75 -3.82 30.38
N ASP A 13 -32.26 -5.06 30.46
CA ASP A 13 -31.50 -5.69 29.37
C ASP A 13 -32.35 -5.77 28.10
N TYR A 14 -31.69 -5.63 26.96
CA TYR A 14 -32.35 -5.58 25.65
C TYR A 14 -33.36 -4.43 25.50
N ALA A 15 -33.25 -3.37 26.33
CA ALA A 15 -34.04 -2.15 26.16
C ALA A 15 -33.88 -1.59 24.74
N GLN A 16 -34.95 -1.07 24.19
CA GLN A 16 -35.01 -0.57 22.83
C GLN A 16 -35.56 0.86 22.77
N ILE A 17 -34.99 1.65 21.86
CA ILE A 17 -35.56 2.94 21.42
C ILE A 17 -36.01 2.75 19.98
N PHE A 18 -37.27 2.99 19.70
CA PHE A 18 -37.87 2.93 18.37
C PHE A 18 -37.95 4.34 17.80
N LEU A 19 -37.56 4.51 16.55
CA LEU A 19 -37.54 5.78 15.83
C LEU A 19 -38.34 5.64 14.53
N GLY A 20 -39.07 6.71 14.16
CA GLY A 20 -39.96 6.73 13.01
C GLY A 20 -41.40 6.37 13.37
N GLU A 21 -42.34 6.73 12.50
CA GLU A 21 -43.81 6.42 12.67
C GLU A 21 -44.03 4.91 12.53
N ASP A 22 -43.33 4.26 11.62
CA ASP A 22 -43.35 2.82 11.34
C ASP A 22 -42.37 2.03 12.21
N GLN A 23 -41.57 2.72 13.08
CA GLN A 23 -40.62 2.13 14.01
C GLN A 23 -39.59 1.24 13.31
N ASP A 24 -39.18 1.59 12.09
CA ASP A 24 -38.28 0.81 11.27
C ASP A 24 -36.79 0.99 11.66
N VAL A 25 -36.47 2.04 12.44
CA VAL A 25 -35.14 2.20 13.02
C VAL A 25 -35.19 1.98 14.53
N THR A 26 -34.29 1.11 15.01
CA THR A 26 -34.23 0.77 16.43
C THR A 26 -32.77 0.89 16.96
N ILE A 27 -32.65 1.31 18.23
CA ILE A 27 -31.40 1.22 19.01
C ILE A 27 -31.66 0.22 20.13
N THR A 28 -30.95 -0.89 20.15
CA THR A 28 -31.10 -1.98 21.11
C THR A 28 -29.84 -2.12 21.97
N HIS A 29 -30.03 -2.11 23.30
CA HIS A 29 -28.95 -2.45 24.25
C HIS A 29 -28.68 -3.96 24.26
N TYR A 30 -27.41 -4.35 24.27
CA TYR A 30 -26.97 -5.73 24.50
C TYR A 30 -26.12 -5.77 25.79
N PRO A 31 -26.52 -6.58 26.79
CA PRO A 31 -25.79 -6.68 28.06
C PRO A 31 -24.33 -6.98 27.85
N ASP A 32 -23.45 -6.28 28.60
CA ASP A 32 -21.99 -6.43 28.64
C ASP A 32 -21.28 -6.30 27.28
N SER A 33 -22.01 -5.87 26.23
CA SER A 33 -21.50 -5.83 24.85
C SER A 33 -21.59 -4.45 24.21
N GLY A 34 -22.76 -3.77 24.31
CA GLY A 34 -22.94 -2.45 23.69
C GLY A 34 -24.35 -2.21 23.19
N PHE A 35 -24.48 -1.62 22.00
CA PHE A 35 -25.79 -1.38 21.40
C PHE A 35 -25.75 -1.63 19.88
N THR A 36 -26.91 -1.96 19.32
CA THR A 36 -27.11 -2.09 17.87
C THR A 36 -28.08 -1.02 17.39
N VAL A 37 -27.74 -0.38 16.27
CA VAL A 37 -28.67 0.44 15.49
C VAL A 37 -29.13 -0.39 14.30
N SER A 38 -30.41 -0.66 14.19
CA SER A 38 -30.98 -1.53 13.15
C SER A 38 -32.04 -0.80 12.34
N ASN A 39 -32.11 -1.07 11.04
CA ASN A 39 -33.27 -0.80 10.20
C ASN A 39 -34.03 -2.12 10.02
N THR A 40 -35.27 -2.18 10.44
CA THR A 40 -36.14 -3.38 10.38
C THR A 40 -37.07 -3.35 9.16
N ALA A 41 -37.06 -2.27 8.37
CA ALA A 41 -37.83 -2.17 7.14
C ALA A 41 -37.49 -3.29 6.16
N THR A 42 -38.50 -3.94 5.60
CA THR A 42 -38.34 -5.00 4.60
C THR A 42 -38.35 -4.43 3.18
N GLY A 43 -37.55 -4.98 2.26
CA GLY A 43 -37.48 -4.57 0.87
C GLY A 43 -36.05 -4.21 0.45
N ASP A 44 -35.88 -3.89 -0.82
CA ASP A 44 -34.59 -3.52 -1.38
C ASP A 44 -34.11 -2.13 -0.93
N ASN A 45 -32.78 -1.95 -0.86
CA ASN A 45 -32.10 -0.67 -0.65
C ASN A 45 -32.58 0.07 0.62
N LYS A 46 -32.55 -0.63 1.76
CA LYS A 46 -32.86 -0.12 3.11
C LYS A 46 -31.59 -0.09 4.00
N PRO A 47 -30.55 0.67 3.64
CA PRO A 47 -29.34 0.73 4.45
C PRO A 47 -29.60 1.43 5.78
N ILE A 48 -28.83 1.08 6.79
CA ILE A 48 -28.69 1.92 7.99
C ILE A 48 -27.61 2.96 7.75
N THR A 49 -27.86 4.21 8.08
CA THR A 49 -26.92 5.31 7.92
C THR A 49 -26.72 6.01 9.26
N ILE A 50 -25.44 6.19 9.64
CA ILE A 50 -25.05 7.03 10.77
C ILE A 50 -24.32 8.23 10.18
N THR A 51 -24.87 9.43 10.33
CA THR A 51 -24.27 10.68 9.88
C THR A 51 -23.62 11.39 11.06
N LEU A 52 -22.32 11.68 10.93
CA LEU A 52 -21.60 12.59 11.81
C LEU A 52 -21.57 13.96 11.11
N GLU A 53 -22.37 14.89 11.59
CA GLU A 53 -22.57 16.21 10.95
C GLU A 53 -21.97 17.32 11.82
N ASN A 54 -21.06 18.10 11.23
CA ASN A 54 -20.58 19.36 11.79
C ASN A 54 -21.39 20.52 11.18
N LYS A 55 -21.79 21.50 12.01
CA LYS A 55 -22.50 22.71 11.58
C LYS A 55 -21.64 23.96 11.56
N GLU A 56 -20.36 23.78 11.56
CA GLU A 56 -19.39 24.84 11.35
C GLU A 56 -19.57 25.43 9.96
N ASP A 57 -19.53 26.75 9.82
CA ASP A 57 -19.77 27.48 8.57
C ASP A 57 -18.50 27.91 7.85
N ASP A 58 -17.31 27.55 8.38
CA ASP A 58 -15.98 27.89 7.86
C ASP A 58 -15.02 26.70 8.05
N ILE A 59 -15.26 25.62 7.31
CA ILE A 59 -14.34 24.45 7.33
C ILE A 59 -13.08 24.82 6.53
N SER A 60 -11.95 24.94 7.23
CA SER A 60 -10.64 25.22 6.65
C SER A 60 -9.83 23.94 6.41
N VAL A 61 -8.69 24.06 5.74
CA VAL A 61 -7.77 22.92 5.52
C VAL A 61 -7.30 22.31 6.84
N ASP A 62 -7.15 20.99 6.85
CA ASP A 62 -6.72 20.16 8.00
C ASP A 62 -7.70 20.11 9.19
N GLU A 63 -8.92 20.59 9.04
CA GLU A 63 -9.95 20.48 10.07
C GLU A 63 -10.66 19.14 10.04
N THR A 64 -10.99 18.62 11.22
CA THR A 64 -11.72 17.36 11.38
C THR A 64 -13.21 17.60 11.33
N ILE A 65 -13.88 17.07 10.29
CA ILE A 65 -15.33 17.19 10.08
C ILE A 65 -16.10 16.29 11.04
N GLY A 66 -15.61 15.05 11.21
CA GLY A 66 -16.22 14.06 12.11
C GLY A 66 -15.23 12.92 12.37
N GLN A 67 -15.41 12.24 13.53
CA GLN A 67 -14.48 11.18 13.94
C GLN A 67 -15.11 10.17 14.89
N ILE A 68 -14.54 8.96 14.89
CA ILE A 68 -14.85 7.89 15.84
C ILE A 68 -13.59 7.58 16.61
N HIS A 69 -13.61 7.74 17.95
CA HIS A 69 -12.51 7.44 18.85
C HIS A 69 -12.66 6.07 19.49
N PHE A 70 -11.51 5.40 19.65
CA PHE A 70 -11.36 4.19 20.46
C PHE A 70 -10.45 4.52 21.66
N ARG A 71 -10.95 4.28 22.88
CA ARG A 71 -10.29 4.69 24.12
C ARG A 71 -10.62 3.73 25.25
N ALA A 72 -9.64 3.34 26.04
CA ALA A 72 -9.79 2.59 27.29
C ALA A 72 -9.86 3.57 28.48
N ALA A 73 -10.97 4.31 28.61
CA ALA A 73 -11.08 5.41 29.57
C ALA A 73 -11.04 4.99 31.05
N GLY A 74 -11.29 3.72 31.36
CA GLY A 74 -11.27 3.15 32.71
C GLY A 74 -9.93 2.51 33.11
N GLU A 75 -8.91 2.55 32.26
CA GLU A 75 -7.59 2.04 32.60
C GLU A 75 -6.90 2.97 33.59
N ASP A 76 -6.37 2.42 34.70
CA ASP A 76 -5.77 3.17 35.80
C ASP A 76 -4.24 3.05 35.89
N SER A 77 -3.64 2.32 34.95
CA SER A 77 -2.21 1.99 34.96
C SER A 77 -1.27 3.13 34.50
N GLY A 78 -1.77 4.33 34.22
CA GLY A 78 -0.95 5.48 33.86
C GLY A 78 -1.64 6.47 32.92
N THR A 79 -0.92 7.53 32.54
CA THR A 79 -1.47 8.64 31.74
C THR A 79 -1.72 8.25 30.29
N ASP A 80 -0.84 7.44 29.69
CA ASP A 80 -0.91 7.07 28.27
C ASP A 80 -2.03 6.07 27.99
N ALA A 81 -2.30 5.18 28.97
CA ALA A 81 -3.35 4.15 28.86
C ALA A 81 -4.77 4.72 28.63
N VAL A 82 -5.04 5.94 29.11
CA VAL A 82 -6.34 6.60 28.97
C VAL A 82 -6.43 7.58 27.79
N LEU A 83 -5.38 7.71 26.99
CA LEU A 83 -5.41 8.53 25.79
C LEU A 83 -6.25 7.87 24.68
N ILE A 84 -6.52 8.63 23.61
CA ILE A 84 -7.19 8.10 22.43
C ILE A 84 -6.21 7.16 21.72
N ALA A 85 -6.51 5.85 21.76
CA ALA A 85 -5.65 4.80 21.22
C ALA A 85 -5.78 4.65 19.70
N ALA A 86 -6.98 4.90 19.14
CA ALA A 86 -7.20 4.88 17.69
C ALA A 86 -8.33 5.82 17.29
N THR A 87 -8.32 6.25 16.03
CA THR A 87 -9.34 7.13 15.46
C THR A 87 -9.57 6.83 13.98
N ILE A 88 -10.82 6.88 13.54
CA ILE A 88 -11.20 7.03 12.15
C ILE A 88 -11.79 8.43 12.00
N ALA A 89 -11.20 9.27 11.14
CA ALA A 89 -11.61 10.67 10.99
C ALA A 89 -11.77 11.08 9.53
N ALA A 90 -12.73 11.96 9.27
CA ALA A 90 -12.83 12.73 8.04
C ALA A 90 -12.14 14.10 8.26
N VAL A 91 -11.14 14.41 7.43
CA VAL A 91 -10.32 15.63 7.56
C VAL A 91 -10.32 16.36 6.23
N SER A 92 -10.59 17.66 6.25
CA SER A 92 -10.58 18.51 5.07
C SER A 92 -9.18 18.58 4.44
N GLU A 93 -9.10 18.54 3.10
CA GLU A 93 -7.85 18.73 2.34
C GLU A 93 -7.73 20.13 1.74
N GLY A 94 -8.67 21.00 2.06
CA GLY A 94 -8.71 22.40 1.63
C GLY A 94 -9.94 23.10 2.19
N ASP A 95 -9.98 24.43 2.08
CA ASP A 95 -11.12 25.21 2.55
C ASP A 95 -12.39 24.81 1.79
N PHE A 96 -13.47 24.55 2.50
CA PHE A 96 -14.74 24.21 1.89
C PHE A 96 -15.37 25.40 1.22
N SER A 97 -16.01 25.17 0.08
CA SER A 97 -16.69 26.20 -0.71
C SER A 97 -17.80 25.59 -1.55
N ALA A 98 -18.49 26.41 -2.32
CA ALA A 98 -19.52 25.93 -3.26
C ALA A 98 -19.01 24.92 -4.31
N SER A 99 -17.68 24.84 -4.53
CA SER A 99 -17.05 23.94 -5.50
C SER A 99 -15.96 23.04 -4.90
N ASN A 100 -15.75 23.05 -3.58
CA ASN A 100 -14.73 22.26 -2.92
C ASN A 100 -15.26 21.68 -1.61
N ASN A 101 -15.21 20.35 -1.49
CA ASN A 101 -15.40 19.57 -0.27
C ASN A 101 -14.36 18.44 -0.19
N ALA A 102 -13.15 18.68 -0.71
CA ALA A 102 -12.08 17.72 -0.72
C ALA A 102 -11.76 17.27 0.72
N THR A 103 -11.87 15.96 0.96
CA THR A 103 -11.77 15.36 2.28
C THR A 103 -11.01 14.06 2.21
N LYS A 104 -10.06 13.82 3.13
CA LYS A 104 -9.42 12.53 3.32
C LYS A 104 -10.06 11.74 4.46
N LEU A 105 -10.07 10.41 4.35
CA LEU A 105 -10.25 9.52 5.48
C LEU A 105 -8.89 9.26 6.12
N SER A 106 -8.78 9.51 7.43
CA SER A 106 -7.57 9.37 8.24
C SER A 106 -7.75 8.24 9.24
N PHE A 107 -6.84 7.28 9.24
CA PHE A 107 -6.76 6.18 10.20
C PHE A 107 -5.57 6.44 11.11
N ARG A 108 -5.84 6.60 12.39
CA ARG A 108 -4.85 6.99 13.39
C ARG A 108 -4.71 5.90 14.44
N THR A 109 -3.49 5.61 14.85
CA THR A 109 -3.17 4.70 15.95
C THR A 109 -2.08 5.30 16.82
N ALA A 110 -1.99 4.84 18.07
CA ALA A 110 -1.01 5.27 19.06
C ALA A 110 -0.13 4.10 19.50
N ALA A 111 1.05 4.41 20.04
CA ALA A 111 1.90 3.48 20.79
C ALA A 111 1.88 3.84 22.29
N SER A 112 2.22 5.09 22.63
CA SER A 112 2.23 5.64 24.00
C SER A 112 1.82 7.12 24.05
N GLU A 113 1.34 7.66 22.93
CA GLU A 113 0.86 9.04 22.78
C GLU A 113 -0.60 9.04 22.30
N ILE A 114 -1.18 10.21 22.07
CA ILE A 114 -2.47 10.31 21.38
C ILE A 114 -2.34 9.81 19.93
N ALA A 115 -3.36 9.13 19.42
CA ALA A 115 -3.37 8.53 18.09
C ALA A 115 -3.04 9.54 16.98
N THR A 116 -2.03 9.23 16.18
CA THR A 116 -1.57 9.98 15.00
C THR A 116 -1.85 9.24 13.72
N GLU A 117 -1.96 9.96 12.59
CA GLU A 117 -2.25 9.36 11.29
C GLU A 117 -1.15 8.35 10.87
N LYS A 118 -1.57 7.12 10.53
CA LYS A 118 -0.71 6.04 10.01
C LYS A 118 -1.14 5.62 8.60
N MET A 119 -2.38 5.90 8.22
CA MET A 119 -2.91 5.62 6.88
C MET A 119 -3.95 6.66 6.52
N SER A 120 -3.99 7.07 5.27
CA SER A 120 -5.05 7.94 4.74
C SER A 120 -5.43 7.60 3.30
N LEU A 121 -6.70 7.87 2.97
CA LEU A 121 -7.22 7.85 1.61
C LEU A 121 -7.66 9.28 1.27
N SER A 122 -6.95 9.91 0.33
CA SER A 122 -7.24 11.27 -0.11
C SER A 122 -8.50 11.38 -0.96
N SER A 123 -9.01 12.59 -1.16
CA SER A 123 -10.12 12.88 -2.09
C SER A 123 -9.81 12.50 -3.54
N THR A 124 -8.54 12.42 -3.92
CA THR A 124 -8.08 11.99 -5.26
C THR A 124 -7.92 10.48 -5.39
N GLY A 125 -8.18 9.72 -4.33
CA GLY A 125 -8.04 8.26 -4.32
C GLY A 125 -6.63 7.74 -4.04
N LEU A 126 -5.70 8.61 -3.59
CA LEU A 126 -4.36 8.18 -3.18
C LEU A 126 -4.42 7.56 -1.79
N LEU A 127 -3.99 6.31 -1.67
CA LEU A 127 -3.75 5.62 -0.40
C LEU A 127 -2.31 5.88 0.06
N THR A 128 -2.15 6.50 1.23
CA THR A 128 -0.86 6.75 1.87
C THR A 128 -0.75 5.92 3.14
N ILE A 129 0.39 5.26 3.34
CA ILE A 129 0.73 4.48 4.54
C ILE A 129 2.05 5.05 5.09
N ALA A 130 2.11 5.34 6.39
CA ALA A 130 3.23 6.04 7.01
C ALA A 130 4.51 5.20 7.13
N ASP A 131 4.34 3.87 7.20
CA ASP A 131 5.41 2.90 7.37
C ASP A 131 5.36 1.82 6.26
N ASP A 132 5.61 0.57 6.61
CA ASP A 132 5.68 -0.55 5.69
C ASP A 132 4.30 -0.98 5.16
N PHE A 133 4.27 -1.40 3.90
CA PHE A 133 3.14 -2.12 3.30
C PHE A 133 3.50 -3.60 3.18
N MET A 134 2.93 -4.43 4.03
CA MET A 134 3.15 -5.87 4.02
C MET A 134 2.00 -6.59 3.31
N ILE A 135 2.33 -7.42 2.33
CA ILE A 135 1.39 -8.39 1.73
C ILE A 135 1.68 -9.79 2.29
N LYS A 136 0.66 -10.64 2.34
CA LYS A 136 0.81 -12.03 2.84
C LYS A 136 1.80 -12.81 1.97
N ASP A 137 2.35 -13.90 2.53
CA ASP A 137 3.16 -14.87 1.80
C ASP A 137 2.44 -15.36 0.53
N GLY A 138 3.16 -15.32 -0.61
CA GLY A 138 2.56 -15.61 -1.91
C GLY A 138 1.57 -14.56 -2.42
N GLY A 139 1.59 -13.36 -1.82
CA GLY A 139 0.77 -12.24 -2.27
C GLY A 139 1.23 -11.65 -3.59
N THR A 140 0.36 -10.88 -4.23
CA THR A 140 0.59 -10.27 -5.54
C THR A 140 0.26 -8.79 -5.53
N ILE A 141 0.90 -8.03 -6.42
CA ILE A 141 0.58 -6.63 -6.72
C ILE A 141 0.33 -6.55 -8.22
N GLY A 142 -0.77 -5.93 -8.61
CA GLY A 142 -1.13 -5.85 -10.02
C GLY A 142 -2.22 -4.82 -10.31
N VAL A 143 -2.71 -4.85 -11.53
CA VAL A 143 -3.86 -4.07 -12.00
C VAL A 143 -5.06 -4.99 -12.25
N ALA A 144 -6.26 -4.45 -12.43
CA ALA A 144 -7.49 -5.24 -12.55
C ALA A 144 -7.45 -6.35 -13.61
N SER A 145 -6.75 -6.13 -14.73
CA SER A 145 -6.57 -7.12 -15.80
C SER A 145 -5.39 -8.08 -15.60
N THR A 146 -4.45 -7.76 -14.70
CA THR A 146 -3.24 -8.53 -14.41
C THR A 146 -2.89 -8.36 -12.93
N ASN A 147 -3.58 -9.13 -12.09
CA ASN A 147 -3.47 -8.99 -10.64
C ASN A 147 -2.17 -9.58 -10.05
N ASP A 148 -1.35 -10.22 -10.86
CA ASP A 148 -0.11 -10.90 -10.52
C ASP A 148 1.12 -10.34 -11.26
N ALA A 149 1.07 -9.04 -11.64
CA ALA A 149 2.19 -8.38 -12.33
C ALA A 149 3.50 -8.47 -11.52
N ILE A 150 3.40 -8.41 -10.19
CA ILE A 150 4.50 -8.67 -9.26
C ILE A 150 4.01 -9.71 -8.25
N THR A 151 4.76 -10.79 -8.08
CA THR A 151 4.52 -11.83 -7.08
C THR A 151 5.65 -11.85 -6.07
N ILE A 152 5.35 -11.92 -4.78
CA ILE A 152 6.35 -12.10 -3.71
C ILE A 152 6.09 -13.46 -3.06
N SER A 153 7.02 -14.40 -3.22
CA SER A 153 6.91 -15.74 -2.64
C SER A 153 7.07 -15.71 -1.11
N SER A 154 6.70 -16.78 -0.43
CA SER A 154 6.94 -16.95 1.02
C SER A 154 8.43 -16.92 1.42
N ALA A 155 9.34 -17.15 0.46
CA ALA A 155 10.78 -17.01 0.64
C ALA A 155 11.30 -15.58 0.37
N GLY A 156 10.42 -14.60 0.09
CA GLY A 156 10.80 -13.22 -0.21
C GLY A 156 11.32 -13.00 -1.64
N ILE A 157 11.15 -13.96 -2.54
CA ILE A 157 11.58 -13.79 -3.94
C ILE A 157 10.52 -12.99 -4.69
N VAL A 158 10.97 -11.91 -5.32
CA VAL A 158 10.13 -11.06 -6.18
C VAL A 158 10.22 -11.57 -7.61
N THR A 159 9.07 -11.84 -8.21
CA THR A 159 8.93 -12.23 -9.61
C THR A 159 8.08 -11.21 -10.35
N PHE A 160 8.56 -10.72 -11.48
CA PHE A 160 7.80 -9.93 -12.43
C PHE A 160 7.22 -10.86 -13.50
N LYS A 161 5.93 -10.73 -13.79
CA LYS A 161 5.23 -11.60 -14.73
C LYS A 161 5.73 -11.44 -16.17
N ASP A 162 6.03 -10.19 -16.52
CA ASP A 162 6.52 -9.80 -17.84
C ASP A 162 7.90 -9.12 -17.72
N ASP A 163 8.16 -8.09 -18.50
CA ASP A 163 9.45 -7.41 -18.59
C ASP A 163 9.75 -6.50 -17.39
N ILE A 164 11.03 -6.29 -17.12
CA ILE A 164 11.52 -5.23 -16.24
C ILE A 164 12.11 -4.14 -17.13
N ILE A 165 11.47 -2.97 -17.17
CA ILE A 165 11.99 -1.81 -17.88
C ILE A 165 12.78 -0.94 -16.89
N ILE A 166 14.07 -0.79 -17.18
CA ILE A 166 14.96 0.10 -16.42
C ILE A 166 15.04 1.42 -17.19
N LYS A 167 14.88 2.55 -16.48
CA LYS A 167 14.96 3.87 -17.11
C LYS A 167 16.30 4.07 -17.83
N ASP A 168 16.35 4.99 -18.79
CA ASP A 168 17.56 5.40 -19.48
C ASP A 168 18.69 5.75 -18.50
N GLY A 169 19.88 5.15 -18.69
CA GLY A 169 20.99 5.29 -17.77
C GLY A 169 20.83 4.55 -16.43
N GLY A 170 19.85 3.63 -16.34
CA GLY A 170 19.63 2.81 -15.15
C GLY A 170 20.67 1.73 -14.97
N THR A 171 20.76 1.18 -13.76
CA THR A 171 21.77 0.20 -13.35
C THR A 171 21.14 -1.03 -12.68
N ILE A 172 21.85 -2.16 -12.72
CA ILE A 172 21.54 -3.37 -11.97
C ILE A 172 22.77 -3.74 -11.16
N GLY A 173 22.61 -3.98 -9.87
CA GLY A 173 23.73 -4.30 -8.99
C GLY A 173 23.30 -4.86 -7.64
N VAL A 174 24.24 -4.93 -6.72
CA VAL A 174 24.02 -5.28 -5.32
C VAL A 174 24.22 -4.04 -4.44
N ALA A 175 23.81 -4.07 -3.18
CA ALA A 175 23.82 -2.90 -2.28
C ALA A 175 25.18 -2.18 -2.20
N SER A 176 26.30 -2.93 -2.27
CA SER A 176 27.66 -2.37 -2.24
C SER A 176 28.21 -1.96 -3.61
N VAL A 177 27.62 -2.47 -4.72
CA VAL A 177 27.99 -2.20 -6.11
C VAL A 177 26.72 -2.12 -6.92
N ASN A 178 26.06 -0.96 -6.90
CA ASN A 178 24.75 -0.76 -7.51
C ASN A 178 24.79 -0.58 -9.03
N ASP A 179 25.99 -0.48 -9.62
CA ASP A 179 26.27 -0.23 -11.03
C ASP A 179 27.04 -1.38 -11.71
N ALA A 180 26.91 -2.62 -11.20
CA ALA A 180 27.56 -3.79 -11.78
C ALA A 180 27.22 -3.98 -13.27
N ILE A 181 25.97 -3.65 -13.66
CA ILE A 181 25.51 -3.57 -15.04
C ILE A 181 24.86 -2.21 -15.25
N THR A 182 25.30 -1.50 -16.28
CA THR A 182 24.69 -0.20 -16.68
C THR A 182 24.10 -0.35 -18.08
N ILE A 183 22.88 0.18 -18.27
CA ILE A 183 22.21 0.24 -19.58
C ILE A 183 22.10 1.71 -19.97
N SER A 184 22.85 2.13 -21.02
CA SER A 184 22.80 3.50 -21.52
C SER A 184 21.45 3.84 -22.16
N SER A 185 21.16 5.13 -22.36
CA SER A 185 19.96 5.58 -23.10
C SER A 185 19.92 5.06 -24.56
N GLY A 186 21.08 4.70 -25.12
CA GLY A 186 21.17 4.07 -26.47
C GLY A 186 21.07 2.55 -26.44
N GLY A 187 20.75 1.92 -25.31
CA GLY A 187 20.61 0.47 -25.16
C GLY A 187 21.92 -0.31 -25.08
N ILE A 188 23.07 0.37 -24.87
CA ILE A 188 24.36 -0.30 -24.70
C ILE A 188 24.44 -0.84 -23.27
N VAL A 189 24.71 -2.13 -23.11
CA VAL A 189 24.98 -2.81 -21.85
C VAL A 189 26.47 -2.76 -21.54
N SER A 190 26.84 -2.22 -20.37
CA SER A 190 28.20 -2.18 -19.87
C SER A 190 28.30 -2.94 -18.56
N PHE A 191 29.31 -3.77 -18.41
CA PHE A 191 29.67 -4.43 -17.15
C PHE A 191 30.81 -3.64 -16.50
N LYS A 192 30.70 -3.42 -15.18
CA LYS A 192 31.68 -2.63 -14.42
C LYS A 192 33.03 -3.32 -14.33
N ASP A 193 33.00 -4.65 -14.19
CA ASP A 193 34.13 -5.54 -14.07
C ASP A 193 34.12 -6.60 -15.18
N ASP A 194 34.58 -7.81 -14.89
CA ASP A 194 34.71 -8.90 -15.84
C ASP A 194 33.36 -9.54 -16.23
N ILE A 195 33.34 -10.13 -17.43
CA ILE A 195 32.30 -11.07 -17.85
C ILE A 195 32.83 -12.48 -17.73
N LEU A 196 32.31 -13.27 -16.80
CA LEU A 196 32.68 -14.66 -16.65
C LEU A 196 31.73 -15.56 -17.47
N ILE A 197 32.27 -16.24 -18.45
CA ILE A 197 31.53 -17.26 -19.24
C ILE A 197 31.78 -18.61 -18.60
N LYS A 198 30.75 -19.41 -18.40
CA LYS A 198 30.87 -20.78 -17.83
C LYS A 198 31.79 -21.65 -18.69
N ASP A 199 32.41 -22.67 -18.11
CA ASP A 199 33.17 -23.71 -18.83
C ASP A 199 32.36 -24.29 -19.99
N GLY A 200 32.98 -24.30 -21.19
CA GLY A 200 32.29 -24.71 -22.42
C GLY A 200 31.24 -23.70 -22.92
N GLY A 201 31.23 -22.49 -22.39
CA GLY A 201 30.33 -21.42 -22.84
C GLY A 201 30.79 -20.76 -24.12
N THR A 202 29.90 -20.00 -24.77
CA THR A 202 30.11 -19.35 -26.07
C THR A 202 29.69 -17.88 -26.03
N ILE A 203 30.27 -17.08 -26.95
CA ILE A 203 29.88 -15.70 -27.26
C ILE A 203 29.64 -15.64 -28.75
N GLY A 204 28.50 -15.13 -29.17
CA GLY A 204 28.13 -15.10 -30.60
C GLY A 204 27.08 -14.05 -30.95
N SER A 205 26.63 -14.11 -32.19
CA SER A 205 25.53 -13.34 -32.73
C SER A 205 24.27 -14.21 -32.88
N ALA A 206 23.13 -13.61 -33.19
CA ALA A 206 21.86 -14.37 -33.40
C ALA A 206 21.95 -15.44 -34.49
N SER A 207 22.84 -15.25 -35.51
CA SER A 207 23.04 -16.20 -36.62
C SER A 207 24.27 -17.12 -36.43
N ASP A 208 25.12 -16.85 -35.43
CA ASP A 208 26.32 -17.63 -35.12
C ASP A 208 26.55 -17.54 -33.61
N ALA A 209 25.84 -18.36 -32.86
CA ALA A 209 25.80 -18.29 -31.36
C ALA A 209 27.11 -18.75 -30.70
N ASP A 210 27.99 -19.44 -31.42
CA ASP A 210 29.28 -19.99 -30.98
C ASP A 210 30.49 -19.38 -31.71
N ALA A 211 30.32 -18.14 -32.20
CA ALA A 211 31.42 -17.43 -32.90
C ALA A 211 32.74 -17.45 -32.12
N ILE A 212 32.64 -17.40 -30.78
CA ILE A 212 33.76 -17.59 -29.84
C ILE A 212 33.36 -18.65 -28.82
N ALA A 213 34.04 -19.78 -28.77
CA ALA A 213 33.82 -20.82 -27.77
C ALA A 213 35.01 -20.84 -26.78
N ILE A 214 34.72 -20.95 -25.48
CA ILE A 214 35.72 -20.99 -24.40
C ILE A 214 35.64 -22.36 -23.72
N ALA A 215 36.60 -23.22 -23.96
CA ALA A 215 36.66 -24.56 -23.36
C ALA A 215 36.98 -24.48 -21.85
N SER A 216 36.69 -25.54 -21.10
CA SER A 216 36.95 -25.63 -19.64
C SER A 216 38.44 -25.51 -19.26
N ASN A 217 39.36 -25.76 -20.21
CA ASN A 217 40.80 -25.58 -20.06
C ASN A 217 41.31 -24.18 -20.48
N GLY A 218 40.39 -23.24 -20.81
CA GLY A 218 40.74 -21.89 -21.23
C GLY A 218 41.08 -21.73 -22.72
N VAL A 219 41.03 -22.79 -23.53
CA VAL A 219 41.28 -22.67 -24.97
C VAL A 219 40.07 -21.94 -25.60
N VAL A 220 40.41 -20.88 -26.40
CA VAL A 220 39.44 -20.11 -27.17
C VAL A 220 39.46 -20.58 -28.62
N THR A 221 38.29 -20.90 -29.17
CA THR A 221 38.09 -21.31 -30.55
C THR A 221 37.14 -20.33 -31.22
N PHE A 222 37.45 -19.96 -32.47
CA PHE A 222 36.57 -19.16 -33.33
C PHE A 222 35.91 -20.07 -34.35
N SER A 223 34.58 -19.88 -34.60
CA SER A 223 33.83 -20.64 -35.60
C SER A 223 34.32 -20.34 -37.05
N GLN A 224 34.82 -19.12 -37.24
CA GLN A 224 35.40 -18.65 -38.50
C GLN A 224 36.85 -18.20 -38.27
N ALA A 225 37.68 -18.19 -39.31
CA ALA A 225 39.05 -17.68 -39.23
C ALA A 225 39.02 -16.20 -38.82
N PRO A 226 39.66 -15.82 -37.66
CA PRO A 226 39.70 -14.44 -37.24
C PRO A 226 40.53 -13.61 -38.25
N VAL A 227 40.00 -12.41 -38.59
CA VAL A 227 40.70 -11.46 -39.46
C VAL A 227 41.47 -10.47 -38.61
N PHE A 228 42.77 -10.46 -38.77
CA PHE A 228 43.69 -9.53 -38.07
C PHE A 228 44.22 -8.49 -39.05
N PRO A 229 44.30 -7.20 -38.70
CA PRO A 229 45.01 -6.22 -39.52
C PRO A 229 46.49 -6.60 -39.69
N ASP A 230 47.09 -6.22 -40.84
CA ASP A 230 48.50 -6.50 -41.15
C ASP A 230 49.42 -6.01 -39.99
N GLY A 231 50.31 -6.90 -39.54
CA GLY A 231 51.26 -6.62 -38.48
C GLY A 231 50.70 -6.71 -37.05
N SER A 232 49.43 -7.11 -36.86
CA SER A 232 48.76 -7.18 -35.53
C SER A 232 49.02 -8.50 -34.81
N ILE A 233 49.57 -9.54 -35.45
CA ILE A 233 49.94 -10.81 -34.81
C ILE A 233 51.46 -10.88 -34.70
N ASN A 234 51.94 -10.94 -33.47
CA ASN A 234 53.33 -11.31 -33.17
C ASN A 234 53.38 -12.74 -32.65
N ILE A 235 53.80 -13.69 -33.48
CA ILE A 235 53.98 -15.10 -33.08
C ILE A 235 55.45 -15.21 -32.63
N ALA A 236 55.64 -15.22 -31.30
CA ALA A 236 56.93 -15.47 -30.68
C ALA A 236 57.26 -16.96 -30.68
#